data_f58e2c3c0fe3866e3d93b5d33bddf47a
#
_entry.id   f58e2c3c0fe3866e3d93b5d33bddf47a
#
_cell.length_a   1.000
_cell.length_b   1.000
_cell.length_c   1.000
_cell.angle_alpha   90.00
_cell.angle_beta   90.00
_cell.angle_gamma   90.00
#
_symmetry.space_group_name_H-M   'P 1'
#
loop_
_entity.id
_entity.type
_entity.pdbx_description
1 polymer ?
#
loop_
_entity_poly.entity_id
_entity_poly.type
_entity_poly.pdbx_seq_one_letter_code
_entity_poly.pdbx_strand_id
1 'polypeptide(L)'
;MQGHILQVFGPVVDVKFPEGHMPNLYNAITVVDAARKIDLVLEVAQQLGNSTARCVAMSTTDGMSRGMPANDTGAPISVPVGKCTTGRLFDTLGRALEEGVAHPRTGEPMPPVVVTTTLPIHRAAPTYDEQESISEVFETGIKVVDLLCPFAKGGKIGLFGGAGVGKTVLIQELIRITAVEKGGFSVFCGVGERTREGNDLWLEMAESEYLDADGNKSSVLDNAVLVFGQMNEPPGARLRVALTGLTMAEYFRDVEGKDVLLFVDNVFRFVQAGSEVSALLGRLPSAVGYQPTMASEMGALQERITSTKKGSVTSMQAVYVPADDITDPAPVATFAHLDSTIILERQIAELGIYPAVDPLKSTSKMLSPSVVGEEHYNVAREVQRTLQRYQDLRDIIAILGIEELSEEDKLVVARARRIQKFLSQPFFVAEVFTGAKGKFVKREDTVRSFKEILEGKHDDLPESAFYMCGSIEESVARAAKSEATS
;
A
#
# COMPACT_ATOMS: atom_id res chain seq x y z
N MET A 1 -36.44 -0.59 8.74
CA MET A 1 -37.55 0.38 8.90
C MET A 1 -37.54 1.35 7.73
N GLN A 2 -38.70 1.66 7.16
CA GLN A 2 -38.81 2.51 5.97
C GLN A 2 -39.02 3.98 6.34
N GLY A 3 -38.17 4.85 5.81
CA GLY A 3 -38.33 6.29 5.79
C GLY A 3 -38.56 6.80 4.36
N HIS A 4 -38.41 8.09 4.16
CA HIS A 4 -38.51 8.73 2.85
C HIS A 4 -37.50 9.87 2.73
N ILE A 5 -37.03 10.13 1.51
CA ILE A 5 -36.08 11.19 1.20
C ILE A 5 -36.76 12.54 1.42
N LEU A 6 -36.16 13.38 2.27
CA LEU A 6 -36.60 14.73 2.55
C LEU A 6 -35.99 15.73 1.59
N GLN A 7 -34.67 15.62 1.37
CA GLN A 7 -33.91 16.47 0.44
C GLN A 7 -32.61 15.82 0.01
N VAL A 8 -32.07 16.26 -1.13
CA VAL A 8 -30.82 15.77 -1.73
C VAL A 8 -29.92 16.96 -2.02
N PHE A 9 -28.67 16.93 -1.52
CA PHE A 9 -27.64 17.94 -1.75
C PHE A 9 -26.38 17.27 -2.33
N GLY A 10 -26.32 17.06 -3.62
CA GLY A 10 -25.25 16.28 -4.20
C GLY A 10 -25.14 14.91 -3.51
N PRO A 11 -23.97 14.51 -2.95
CA PRO A 11 -23.82 13.23 -2.28
C PRO A 11 -24.38 13.17 -0.85
N VAL A 12 -25.00 14.22 -0.34
CA VAL A 12 -25.64 14.25 0.98
C VAL A 12 -27.15 14.19 0.84
N VAL A 13 -27.78 13.29 1.58
CA VAL A 13 -29.21 13.02 1.52
C VAL A 13 -29.80 13.01 2.92
N ASP A 14 -30.84 13.84 3.14
CA ASP A 14 -31.58 13.84 4.40
C ASP A 14 -32.79 12.89 4.26
N VAL A 15 -32.91 11.94 5.18
CA VAL A 15 -33.96 10.94 5.22
C VAL A 15 -34.79 11.12 6.48
N LYS A 16 -36.10 11.20 6.31
CA LYS A 16 -37.07 11.30 7.39
C LYS A 16 -37.64 9.92 7.70
N PHE A 17 -37.55 9.52 8.96
CA PHE A 17 -38.10 8.29 9.48
C PHE A 17 -39.42 8.53 10.26
N PRO A 18 -40.20 7.49 10.53
CA PRO A 18 -41.36 7.58 11.43
C PRO A 18 -40.96 8.03 12.83
N GLU A 19 -41.89 8.64 13.55
CA GLU A 19 -41.66 9.04 14.94
C GLU A 19 -41.22 7.86 15.82
N GLY A 20 -40.23 8.09 16.67
CA GLY A 20 -39.67 7.06 17.54
C GLY A 20 -38.62 6.15 16.90
N HIS A 21 -38.38 6.28 15.59
CA HIS A 21 -37.28 5.58 14.92
C HIS A 21 -36.21 6.55 14.47
N MET A 22 -34.99 6.31 14.95
CA MET A 22 -33.78 7.01 14.50
C MET A 22 -32.70 5.97 14.24
N PRO A 23 -32.22 5.82 12.99
CA PRO A 23 -31.16 4.88 12.68
C PRO A 23 -29.88 5.24 13.44
N ASN A 24 -29.10 4.24 13.82
CA ASN A 24 -27.79 4.45 14.41
C ASN A 24 -26.83 5.09 13.42
N LEU A 25 -25.82 5.79 13.94
CA LEU A 25 -24.70 6.27 13.11
C LEU A 25 -24.06 5.08 12.39
N TYR A 26 -23.66 5.33 11.15
CA TYR A 26 -23.07 4.33 10.24
C TYR A 26 -24.04 3.27 9.71
N ASN A 27 -25.30 3.24 10.11
CA ASN A 27 -26.25 2.33 9.47
C ASN A 27 -26.33 2.57 7.96
N ALA A 28 -26.44 1.48 7.21
CA ALA A 28 -26.69 1.51 5.78
C ALA A 28 -28.19 1.74 5.52
N ILE A 29 -28.49 2.71 4.69
CA ILE A 29 -29.84 3.03 4.22
C ILE A 29 -29.90 2.72 2.73
N THR A 30 -30.79 1.83 2.31
CA THR A 30 -30.95 1.46 0.90
C THR A 30 -32.07 2.24 0.24
N VAL A 31 -31.80 2.73 -0.97
CA VAL A 31 -32.78 3.40 -1.84
C VAL A 31 -32.79 2.66 -3.17
N VAL A 32 -33.90 1.97 -3.46
CA VAL A 32 -34.05 1.15 -4.67
C VAL A 32 -35.28 1.62 -5.44
N ASP A 33 -35.06 1.95 -6.73
CA ASP A 33 -36.13 2.26 -7.69
C ASP A 33 -35.77 1.66 -9.05
N ALA A 34 -36.37 0.50 -9.34
CA ALA A 34 -36.07 -0.24 -10.58
C ALA A 34 -36.51 0.54 -11.84
N ALA A 35 -37.56 1.36 -11.76
CA ALA A 35 -38.05 2.14 -12.90
C ALA A 35 -37.06 3.25 -13.29
N ARG A 36 -36.34 3.80 -12.32
CA ARG A 36 -35.32 4.84 -12.50
C ARG A 36 -33.88 4.29 -12.52
N LYS A 37 -33.73 2.96 -12.41
CA LYS A 37 -32.43 2.28 -12.30
C LYS A 37 -31.58 2.79 -11.13
N ILE A 38 -32.23 3.10 -10.00
CA ILE A 38 -31.55 3.52 -8.78
C ILE A 38 -31.37 2.29 -7.88
N ASP A 39 -30.14 2.01 -7.49
CA ASP A 39 -29.75 1.05 -6.46
C ASP A 39 -28.60 1.69 -5.66
N LEU A 40 -28.97 2.46 -4.66
CA LEU A 40 -28.05 3.32 -3.92
C LEU A 40 -28.03 2.93 -2.45
N VAL A 41 -26.83 2.89 -1.89
CA VAL A 41 -26.58 2.77 -0.45
C VAL A 41 -26.12 4.12 0.08
N LEU A 42 -26.78 4.56 1.15
CA LEU A 42 -26.42 5.74 1.93
C LEU A 42 -25.90 5.27 3.30
N GLU A 43 -24.99 6.02 3.89
CA GLU A 43 -24.52 5.80 5.25
C GLU A 43 -24.95 6.94 6.17
N VAL A 44 -25.54 6.62 7.31
CA VAL A 44 -25.95 7.63 8.30
C VAL A 44 -24.73 8.32 8.90
N ALA A 45 -24.58 9.62 8.65
CA ALA A 45 -23.47 10.44 9.12
C ALA A 45 -23.83 11.35 10.30
N GLN A 46 -25.08 11.79 10.39
CA GLN A 46 -25.58 12.67 11.46
C GLN A 46 -27.05 12.40 11.77
N GLN A 47 -27.41 12.53 13.01
CA GLN A 47 -28.78 12.57 13.49
C GLN A 47 -29.18 14.04 13.73
N LEU A 48 -30.09 14.56 12.88
CA LEU A 48 -30.50 15.98 12.93
C LEU A 48 -31.59 16.26 13.95
N GLY A 49 -32.11 15.21 14.61
CA GLY A 49 -33.31 15.30 15.44
C GLY A 49 -34.60 15.17 14.63
N ASN A 50 -35.72 15.20 15.32
CA ASN A 50 -37.05 15.10 14.71
C ASN A 50 -37.17 13.93 13.71
N SER A 51 -36.62 12.77 14.07
CA SER A 51 -36.54 11.54 13.23
C SER A 51 -35.93 11.74 11.85
N THR A 52 -35.02 12.71 11.68
CA THR A 52 -34.31 12.97 10.44
C THR A 52 -32.82 12.62 10.57
N ALA A 53 -32.34 11.79 9.67
CA ALA A 53 -30.94 11.42 9.57
C ALA A 53 -30.33 12.04 8.30
N ARG A 54 -29.14 12.60 8.43
CA ARG A 54 -28.31 13.04 7.30
C ARG A 54 -27.35 11.93 6.92
N CYS A 55 -27.41 11.56 5.66
CA CYS A 55 -26.69 10.41 5.11
C CYS A 55 -25.73 10.84 4.01
N VAL A 56 -24.68 10.08 3.81
CA VAL A 56 -23.70 10.25 2.73
C VAL A 56 -23.88 9.12 1.73
N ALA A 57 -23.98 9.44 0.44
CA ALA A 57 -24.17 8.49 -0.63
C ALA A 57 -22.86 7.78 -0.99
N MET A 58 -22.95 6.46 -1.24
CA MET A 58 -21.84 5.62 -1.70
C MET A 58 -21.75 5.53 -3.22
N SER A 59 -22.73 6.08 -3.96
CA SER A 59 -22.75 6.17 -5.42
C SER A 59 -23.44 7.48 -5.83
N THR A 60 -23.64 7.69 -7.14
CA THR A 60 -24.33 8.88 -7.65
C THR A 60 -25.75 9.00 -7.11
N THR A 61 -26.17 10.21 -6.82
CA THR A 61 -27.54 10.55 -6.40
C THR A 61 -28.41 11.02 -7.57
N ASP A 62 -27.93 10.87 -8.80
CA ASP A 62 -28.67 11.28 -10.00
C ASP A 62 -30.00 10.53 -10.11
N GLY A 63 -31.04 11.26 -10.44
CA GLY A 63 -32.40 10.73 -10.57
C GLY A 63 -33.17 10.56 -9.26
N MET A 64 -32.51 10.78 -8.09
CA MET A 64 -33.21 10.78 -6.81
C MET A 64 -34.14 11.96 -6.68
N SER A 65 -35.26 11.73 -6.02
CA SER A 65 -36.27 12.75 -5.76
C SER A 65 -36.82 12.67 -4.34
N ARG A 66 -37.30 13.81 -3.85
CA ARG A 66 -37.97 13.92 -2.58
C ARG A 66 -39.18 12.95 -2.53
N GLY A 67 -39.41 12.32 -1.39
CA GLY A 67 -40.48 11.37 -1.17
C GLY A 67 -40.17 9.93 -1.55
N MET A 68 -39.03 9.64 -2.20
CA MET A 68 -38.62 8.26 -2.48
C MET A 68 -38.44 7.46 -1.19
N PRO A 69 -38.84 6.15 -1.19
CA PRO A 69 -38.63 5.29 -0.03
C PRO A 69 -37.15 5.03 0.23
N ALA A 70 -36.80 5.06 1.50
CA ALA A 70 -35.44 4.76 1.96
C ALA A 70 -35.51 3.80 3.15
N ASN A 71 -34.84 2.65 3.07
CA ASN A 71 -34.93 1.58 4.04
C ASN A 71 -33.68 1.52 4.93
N ASP A 72 -33.87 1.70 6.25
CA ASP A 72 -32.82 1.41 7.23
C ASP A 72 -32.64 -0.11 7.33
N THR A 73 -31.44 -0.59 7.05
CA THR A 73 -31.09 -2.00 7.16
C THR A 73 -30.90 -2.45 8.61
N GLY A 74 -30.76 -1.51 9.54
CA GLY A 74 -30.49 -1.78 10.96
C GLY A 74 -29.04 -2.14 11.27
N ALA A 75 -28.15 -2.11 10.29
CA ALA A 75 -26.74 -2.47 10.43
C ALA A 75 -25.84 -1.56 9.55
N PRO A 76 -24.55 -1.45 9.87
CA PRO A 76 -23.58 -0.80 9.01
C PRO A 76 -23.39 -1.51 7.66
N ILE A 77 -22.78 -0.82 6.69
CA ILE A 77 -22.33 -1.42 5.44
C ILE A 77 -21.49 -2.66 5.76
N SER A 78 -21.88 -3.80 5.21
CA SER A 78 -21.20 -5.08 5.39
C SER A 78 -20.74 -5.63 4.05
N VAL A 79 -19.55 -6.20 4.02
CA VAL A 79 -18.85 -6.64 2.80
C VAL A 79 -18.50 -8.12 2.88
N PRO A 80 -18.43 -8.84 1.74
CA PRO A 80 -18.04 -10.23 1.70
C PRO A 80 -16.59 -10.39 2.19
N VAL A 81 -16.32 -11.50 2.87
CA VAL A 81 -15.00 -11.83 3.40
C VAL A 81 -14.67 -13.31 3.22
N GLY A 82 -13.40 -13.66 3.26
CA GLY A 82 -12.90 -15.01 3.14
C GLY A 82 -12.49 -15.39 1.73
N LYS A 83 -12.29 -16.69 1.50
CA LYS A 83 -11.77 -17.22 0.22
C LYS A 83 -12.58 -16.87 -1.02
N CYS A 84 -13.87 -16.54 -0.86
CA CYS A 84 -14.70 -16.09 -1.98
C CYS A 84 -14.25 -14.73 -2.56
N THR A 85 -13.38 -14.00 -1.85
CA THR A 85 -12.88 -12.70 -2.27
C THR A 85 -11.53 -12.76 -2.98
N THR A 86 -10.78 -13.86 -2.87
CA THR A 86 -9.47 -13.99 -3.52
C THR A 86 -9.61 -14.10 -5.03
N GLY A 87 -8.69 -13.49 -5.76
CA GLY A 87 -8.74 -13.42 -7.22
C GLY A 87 -9.77 -12.43 -7.78
N ARG A 88 -10.40 -11.61 -6.93
CA ARG A 88 -11.58 -10.83 -7.30
C ARG A 88 -11.36 -9.32 -7.12
N LEU A 89 -12.18 -8.57 -7.83
CA LEU A 89 -12.18 -7.11 -7.87
C LEU A 89 -13.51 -6.56 -7.33
N PHE A 90 -13.46 -5.76 -6.26
CA PHE A 90 -14.64 -5.24 -5.56
C PHE A 90 -14.73 -3.72 -5.59
N ASP A 91 -15.96 -3.22 -5.49
CA ASP A 91 -16.25 -1.83 -5.15
C ASP A 91 -16.23 -1.61 -3.62
N THR A 92 -16.49 -0.38 -3.20
CA THR A 92 -16.57 0.01 -1.77
C THR A 92 -17.64 -0.75 -0.99
N LEU A 93 -18.70 -1.22 -1.64
CA LEU A 93 -19.79 -1.98 -1.02
C LEU A 93 -19.56 -3.49 -1.04
N GLY A 94 -18.41 -3.94 -1.56
CA GLY A 94 -18.09 -5.35 -1.71
C GLY A 94 -18.85 -6.04 -2.85
N ARG A 95 -19.31 -5.29 -3.84
CA ARG A 95 -19.88 -5.83 -5.08
C ARG A 95 -18.75 -6.12 -6.05
N ALA A 96 -18.76 -7.29 -6.67
CA ALA A 96 -17.74 -7.65 -7.66
C ALA A 96 -17.93 -6.83 -8.94
N LEU A 97 -16.85 -6.17 -9.40
CA LEU A 97 -16.85 -5.30 -10.57
C LEU A 97 -16.63 -6.05 -11.87
N GLU A 98 -16.06 -7.25 -11.81
CA GLU A 98 -15.68 -8.06 -12.96
C GLU A 98 -16.65 -9.21 -13.27
N GLU A 99 -17.79 -9.29 -12.61
CA GLU A 99 -18.81 -10.32 -12.92
C GLU A 99 -19.25 -10.26 -14.38
N GLY A 100 -19.17 -11.39 -15.06
CA GLY A 100 -19.49 -11.48 -16.50
C GLY A 100 -18.43 -10.90 -17.43
N VAL A 101 -17.38 -10.27 -16.93
CA VAL A 101 -16.22 -9.81 -17.72
C VAL A 101 -15.31 -11.01 -18.00
N ALA A 102 -14.71 -11.06 -19.18
CA ALA A 102 -13.77 -12.12 -19.54
C ALA A 102 -12.53 -12.07 -18.63
N HIS A 103 -12.21 -13.19 -17.98
CA HIS A 103 -10.99 -13.31 -17.19
C HIS A 103 -9.76 -13.10 -18.07
N PRO A 104 -8.79 -12.25 -17.71
CA PRO A 104 -7.66 -11.87 -18.58
C PRO A 104 -6.86 -13.08 -19.10
N ARG A 105 -6.67 -14.10 -18.27
CA ARG A 105 -5.87 -15.28 -18.60
C ARG A 105 -6.66 -16.37 -19.33
N THR A 106 -7.88 -16.68 -18.88
CA THR A 106 -8.65 -17.81 -19.42
C THR A 106 -9.62 -17.41 -20.52
N GLY A 107 -9.99 -16.14 -20.62
CA GLY A 107 -11.01 -15.64 -21.54
C GLY A 107 -12.45 -16.04 -21.16
N GLU A 108 -12.64 -16.80 -20.08
CA GLU A 108 -13.98 -17.19 -19.60
C GLU A 108 -14.63 -16.06 -18.79
N PRO A 109 -15.97 -15.90 -18.85
CA PRO A 109 -16.66 -14.93 -18.03
C PRO A 109 -16.46 -15.22 -16.54
N MET A 110 -16.12 -14.18 -15.78
CA MET A 110 -15.98 -14.29 -14.32
C MET A 110 -17.34 -14.65 -13.68
N PRO A 111 -17.39 -15.73 -12.88
CA PRO A 111 -18.63 -16.16 -12.25
C PRO A 111 -19.06 -15.19 -11.14
N PRO A 112 -20.36 -15.16 -10.76
CA PRO A 112 -20.83 -14.45 -9.59
C PRO A 112 -20.11 -14.88 -8.32
N VAL A 113 -19.86 -13.93 -7.40
CA VAL A 113 -19.27 -14.24 -6.10
C VAL A 113 -20.28 -14.93 -5.20
N VAL A 114 -19.96 -16.14 -4.76
CA VAL A 114 -20.77 -16.87 -3.77
C VAL A 114 -20.42 -16.40 -2.38
N VAL A 115 -21.17 -15.44 -1.87
CA VAL A 115 -20.93 -14.85 -0.54
C VAL A 115 -21.35 -15.85 0.55
N THR A 116 -20.41 -16.27 1.39
CA THR A 116 -20.68 -17.16 2.53
C THR A 116 -20.75 -16.40 3.86
N THR A 117 -19.95 -15.36 4.00
CA THR A 117 -19.81 -14.57 5.23
C THR A 117 -19.63 -13.10 4.88
N THR A 118 -20.27 -12.22 5.66
CA THR A 118 -20.09 -10.77 5.56
C THR A 118 -19.67 -10.20 6.91
N LEU A 119 -18.87 -9.14 6.88
CA LEU A 119 -18.50 -8.38 8.07
C LEU A 119 -18.74 -6.89 7.87
N PRO A 120 -19.12 -6.15 8.94
CA PRO A 120 -19.29 -4.71 8.85
C PRO A 120 -17.93 -4.01 8.67
N ILE A 121 -17.90 -2.94 7.86
CA ILE A 121 -16.67 -2.16 7.63
C ILE A 121 -16.28 -1.31 8.85
N HIS A 122 -17.25 -0.92 9.68
CA HIS A 122 -17.01 -0.22 10.94
C HIS A 122 -16.81 -1.23 12.07
N ARG A 123 -15.55 -1.44 12.43
CA ARG A 123 -15.12 -2.37 13.47
C ARG A 123 -14.17 -1.67 14.43
N ALA A 124 -14.16 -2.11 15.68
CA ALA A 124 -13.15 -1.66 16.65
C ALA A 124 -11.77 -2.23 16.31
N ALA A 125 -10.72 -1.52 16.68
CA ALA A 125 -9.37 -2.06 16.67
C ALA A 125 -9.24 -3.24 17.65
N PRO A 126 -8.30 -4.18 17.43
CA PRO A 126 -8.00 -5.24 18.38
C PRO A 126 -7.67 -4.67 19.78
N THR A 127 -8.13 -5.35 20.81
CA THR A 127 -7.88 -4.96 22.19
C THR A 127 -6.42 -5.21 22.60
N TYR A 128 -5.93 -4.60 23.68
CA TYR A 128 -4.54 -4.73 24.12
C TYR A 128 -4.11 -6.18 24.38
N ASP A 129 -5.01 -7.02 24.85
CA ASP A 129 -4.76 -8.44 25.12
C ASP A 129 -4.73 -9.31 23.85
N GLU A 130 -5.33 -8.84 22.76
CA GLU A 130 -5.30 -9.49 21.46
C GLU A 130 -4.05 -9.14 20.65
N GLN A 131 -3.46 -7.96 20.89
CA GLN A 131 -2.30 -7.49 20.14
C GLN A 131 -1.03 -8.25 20.53
N GLU A 132 -0.14 -8.41 19.55
CA GLU A 132 1.20 -8.94 19.73
C GLU A 132 2.24 -7.83 19.56
N SER A 133 3.33 -7.92 20.33
CA SER A 133 4.42 -6.94 20.20
C SER A 133 5.08 -7.03 18.85
N ILE A 134 5.29 -5.89 18.21
CA ILE A 134 6.02 -5.79 16.94
C ILE A 134 7.52 -6.03 17.22
N SER A 135 7.99 -7.24 17.01
CA SER A 135 9.40 -7.62 17.22
C SER A 135 9.99 -8.39 16.03
N GLU A 136 9.16 -8.84 15.11
CA GLU A 136 9.56 -9.65 13.96
C GLU A 136 9.70 -8.80 12.70
N VAL A 137 10.80 -9.01 11.96
CA VAL A 137 11.06 -8.35 10.68
C VAL A 137 10.34 -9.10 9.57
N PHE A 138 9.57 -8.37 8.76
CA PHE A 138 9.00 -8.89 7.53
C PHE A 138 10.05 -8.79 6.42
N GLU A 139 10.69 -9.91 6.09
CA GLU A 139 11.68 -10.00 5.02
C GLU A 139 11.02 -9.84 3.65
N THR A 140 11.53 -8.90 2.86
CA THR A 140 11.00 -8.59 1.52
C THR A 140 11.81 -9.22 0.40
N GLY A 141 13.04 -9.66 0.65
CA GLY A 141 13.96 -10.14 -0.37
C GLY A 141 14.47 -9.04 -1.32
N ILE A 142 14.18 -7.77 -1.00
CA ILE A 142 14.66 -6.60 -1.72
C ILE A 142 15.81 -5.97 -0.92
N LYS A 143 17.03 -6.04 -1.46
CA LYS A 143 18.25 -5.66 -0.74
C LYS A 143 18.21 -4.30 -0.05
N VAL A 144 17.79 -3.26 -0.76
CA VAL A 144 17.76 -1.90 -0.21
C VAL A 144 16.74 -1.76 0.93
N VAL A 145 15.63 -2.47 0.84
CA VAL A 145 14.58 -2.47 1.86
C VAL A 145 15.05 -3.22 3.09
N ASP A 146 15.46 -4.49 2.91
CA ASP A 146 15.82 -5.36 4.01
C ASP A 146 17.07 -4.89 4.76
N LEU A 147 18.00 -4.20 4.08
CA LEU A 147 19.20 -3.65 4.71
C LEU A 147 18.93 -2.36 5.49
N LEU A 148 18.28 -1.37 4.86
CA LEU A 148 18.27 0.02 5.34
C LEU A 148 16.94 0.46 5.96
N CYS A 149 15.83 -0.14 5.53
CA CYS A 149 14.48 0.18 6.01
C CYS A 149 13.63 -1.07 6.23
N PRO A 150 14.10 -2.04 7.05
CA PRO A 150 13.39 -3.30 7.26
C PRO A 150 11.97 -3.07 7.76
N PHE A 151 11.03 -3.88 7.26
CA PHE A 151 9.63 -3.77 7.61
C PHE A 151 9.35 -4.50 8.92
N ALA A 152 8.45 -3.93 9.71
CA ALA A 152 7.88 -4.61 10.85
C ALA A 152 6.72 -5.51 10.41
N LYS A 153 6.67 -6.76 10.86
CA LYS A 153 5.50 -7.62 10.70
C LYS A 153 4.34 -7.03 11.51
N GLY A 154 3.21 -6.77 10.85
CA GLY A 154 2.09 -6.03 11.45
C GLY A 154 2.33 -4.53 11.58
N GLY A 155 3.42 -4.01 11.00
CA GLY A 155 3.76 -2.60 10.98
C GLY A 155 3.14 -1.84 9.81
N LYS A 156 3.35 -0.53 9.83
CA LYS A 156 2.82 0.43 8.88
C LYS A 156 3.97 1.11 8.13
N ILE A 157 4.02 0.89 6.82
CA ILE A 157 5.08 1.40 5.95
C ILE A 157 4.50 2.50 5.07
N GLY A 158 5.10 3.69 5.11
CA GLY A 158 4.79 4.78 4.20
C GLY A 158 5.68 4.72 2.96
N LEU A 159 5.06 4.75 1.79
CA LEU A 159 5.73 4.80 0.50
C LEU A 159 5.57 6.19 -0.12
N PHE A 160 6.65 6.93 -0.20
CA PHE A 160 6.69 8.29 -0.73
C PHE A 160 7.39 8.32 -2.07
N GLY A 161 6.92 9.14 -3.00
CA GLY A 161 7.58 9.34 -4.28
C GLY A 161 6.66 9.99 -5.29
N GLY A 162 7.25 10.71 -6.22
CA GLY A 162 6.57 11.33 -7.34
C GLY A 162 6.01 10.31 -8.34
N ALA A 163 5.45 10.82 -9.43
CA ALA A 163 5.02 9.95 -10.54
C ALA A 163 6.24 9.38 -11.29
N GLY A 164 6.13 8.13 -11.75
CA GLY A 164 7.14 7.50 -12.61
C GLY A 164 8.40 7.00 -11.92
N VAL A 165 8.43 6.93 -10.58
CA VAL A 165 9.60 6.42 -9.82
C VAL A 165 9.52 4.92 -9.50
N GLY A 166 8.48 4.22 -9.99
CA GLY A 166 8.33 2.77 -9.82
C GLY A 166 7.53 2.35 -8.59
N LYS A 167 6.66 3.18 -8.03
CA LYS A 167 5.78 2.81 -6.89
C LYS A 167 4.96 1.56 -7.17
N THR A 168 4.22 1.55 -8.28
CA THR A 168 3.35 0.43 -8.66
C THR A 168 4.14 -0.86 -8.85
N VAL A 169 5.30 -0.79 -9.50
CA VAL A 169 6.19 -1.95 -9.71
C VAL A 169 6.69 -2.53 -8.39
N LEU A 170 7.05 -1.66 -7.43
CA LEU A 170 7.46 -2.10 -6.09
C LEU A 170 6.30 -2.77 -5.34
N ILE A 171 5.08 -2.22 -5.43
CA ILE A 171 3.88 -2.80 -4.83
C ILE A 171 3.60 -4.18 -5.42
N GLN A 172 3.60 -4.31 -6.74
CA GLN A 172 3.39 -5.58 -7.44
C GLN A 172 4.43 -6.63 -7.07
N GLU A 173 5.70 -6.24 -6.97
CA GLU A 173 6.77 -7.14 -6.55
C GLU A 173 6.55 -7.67 -5.13
N LEU A 174 6.13 -6.82 -4.20
CA LEU A 174 5.83 -7.22 -2.83
C LEU A 174 4.58 -8.12 -2.74
N ILE A 175 3.55 -7.86 -3.53
CA ILE A 175 2.38 -8.75 -3.64
C ILE A 175 2.82 -10.12 -4.13
N ARG A 176 3.65 -10.17 -5.20
CA ARG A 176 4.19 -11.40 -5.74
C ARG A 176 5.04 -12.15 -4.71
N ILE A 177 5.95 -11.48 -4.03
CA ILE A 177 6.79 -12.08 -2.98
C ILE A 177 5.92 -12.67 -1.87
N THR A 178 4.89 -11.95 -1.44
CA THR A 178 3.95 -12.43 -0.42
C THR A 178 3.22 -13.68 -0.87
N ALA A 179 2.76 -13.72 -2.11
CA ALA A 179 2.05 -14.87 -2.67
C ALA A 179 2.97 -16.09 -2.85
N VAL A 180 4.15 -15.88 -3.44
CA VAL A 180 5.05 -16.96 -3.90
C VAL A 180 5.94 -17.47 -2.77
N GLU A 181 6.63 -16.56 -2.08
CA GLU A 181 7.67 -16.93 -1.09
C GLU A 181 7.08 -17.20 0.30
N LYS A 182 5.92 -16.61 0.63
CA LYS A 182 5.32 -16.69 1.96
C LYS A 182 3.98 -17.42 1.99
N GLY A 183 3.38 -17.70 0.83
CA GLY A 183 2.04 -18.31 0.74
C GLY A 183 0.96 -17.48 1.47
N GLY A 184 1.18 -16.16 1.57
CA GLY A 184 0.30 -15.21 2.23
C GLY A 184 -0.71 -14.58 1.28
N PHE A 185 -1.62 -13.81 1.84
CA PHE A 185 -2.63 -13.06 1.09
C PHE A 185 -2.27 -11.58 1.03
N SER A 186 -2.67 -10.95 -0.06
CA SER A 186 -2.55 -9.50 -0.23
C SER A 186 -3.91 -8.88 -0.47
N VAL A 187 -4.14 -7.70 0.09
CA VAL A 187 -5.32 -6.89 -0.18
C VAL A 187 -4.87 -5.53 -0.69
N PHE A 188 -5.33 -5.14 -1.85
CA PHE A 188 -5.02 -3.84 -2.43
C PHE A 188 -6.25 -2.94 -2.41
N CYS A 189 -6.11 -1.75 -1.83
CA CYS A 189 -7.14 -0.72 -1.75
C CYS A 189 -6.76 0.46 -2.64
N GLY A 190 -7.41 0.61 -3.77
CA GLY A 190 -7.30 1.78 -4.64
C GLY A 190 -8.22 2.90 -4.15
N VAL A 191 -7.65 3.87 -3.44
CA VAL A 191 -8.39 4.99 -2.83
C VAL A 191 -8.26 6.23 -3.68
N GLY A 192 -9.29 6.58 -4.43
CA GLY A 192 -9.33 7.78 -5.26
C GLY A 192 -8.30 7.76 -6.41
N GLU A 193 -7.90 6.60 -6.86
CA GLU A 193 -6.97 6.43 -7.98
C GLU A 193 -7.69 6.38 -9.33
N ARG A 194 -6.93 6.44 -10.41
CA ARG A 194 -7.47 6.43 -11.77
C ARG A 194 -7.97 5.03 -12.13
N THR A 195 -9.15 4.95 -12.73
CA THR A 195 -9.75 3.69 -13.20
C THR A 195 -8.81 2.89 -14.10
N ARG A 196 -8.06 3.59 -14.99
CA ARG A 196 -7.11 2.95 -15.89
C ARG A 196 -5.99 2.25 -15.12
N GLU A 197 -5.41 2.91 -14.11
CA GLU A 197 -4.31 2.33 -13.31
C GLU A 197 -4.78 1.10 -12.52
N GLY A 198 -6.02 1.14 -12.01
CA GLY A 198 -6.61 -0.03 -11.35
C GLY A 198 -6.87 -1.19 -12.31
N ASN A 199 -7.32 -0.92 -13.54
CA ASN A 199 -7.49 -1.94 -14.55
C ASN A 199 -6.16 -2.53 -15.02
N ASP A 200 -5.16 -1.67 -15.26
CA ASP A 200 -3.81 -2.11 -15.64
C ASP A 200 -3.22 -3.03 -14.55
N LEU A 201 -3.37 -2.67 -13.27
CA LEU A 201 -2.93 -3.49 -12.14
C LEU A 201 -3.60 -4.88 -12.13
N TRP A 202 -4.92 -4.92 -12.33
CA TRP A 202 -5.68 -6.17 -12.36
C TRP A 202 -5.20 -7.09 -13.49
N LEU A 203 -4.99 -6.54 -14.70
CA LEU A 203 -4.47 -7.28 -15.86
C LEU A 203 -3.06 -7.81 -15.62
N GLU A 204 -2.15 -6.95 -15.18
CA GLU A 204 -0.75 -7.30 -14.92
C GLU A 204 -0.62 -8.38 -13.83
N MET A 205 -1.42 -8.31 -12.76
CA MET A 205 -1.44 -9.33 -11.71
C MET A 205 -2.00 -10.68 -12.20
N ALA A 206 -3.00 -10.65 -13.09
CA ALA A 206 -3.55 -11.86 -13.71
C ALA A 206 -2.55 -12.53 -14.67
N GLU A 207 -1.75 -11.73 -15.39
CA GLU A 207 -0.71 -12.21 -16.32
C GLU A 207 0.56 -12.69 -15.61
N SER A 208 0.82 -12.23 -14.38
CA SER A 208 2.00 -12.61 -13.59
C SER A 208 1.85 -14.03 -13.06
N GLU A 209 2.28 -15.02 -13.85
CA GLU A 209 2.22 -16.44 -13.50
C GLU A 209 3.42 -16.88 -12.66
N TYR A 210 3.18 -17.83 -11.77
CA TYR A 210 4.20 -18.58 -11.03
C TYR A 210 3.77 -20.03 -10.82
N LEU A 211 4.70 -20.89 -10.39
CA LEU A 211 4.39 -22.25 -9.96
C LEU A 211 4.17 -22.25 -8.46
N ASP A 212 3.01 -22.75 -8.01
CA ASP A 212 2.72 -22.94 -6.60
C ASP A 212 3.54 -24.07 -5.98
N ALA A 213 3.39 -24.33 -4.68
CA ALA A 213 4.11 -25.39 -3.97
C ALA A 213 3.82 -26.79 -4.51
N ASP A 214 2.69 -26.99 -5.16
CA ASP A 214 2.25 -28.24 -5.77
C ASP A 214 2.66 -28.36 -7.25
N GLY A 215 3.34 -27.33 -7.79
CA GLY A 215 3.79 -27.27 -9.18
C GLY A 215 2.71 -26.89 -10.19
N ASN A 216 1.55 -26.40 -9.73
CA ASN A 216 0.51 -25.90 -10.63
C ASN A 216 0.79 -24.44 -11.01
N LYS A 217 0.34 -24.05 -12.22
CA LYS A 217 0.38 -22.65 -12.63
C LYS A 217 -0.70 -21.85 -11.91
N SER A 218 -0.27 -20.86 -11.13
CA SER A 218 -1.11 -19.90 -10.44
C SER A 218 -0.75 -18.48 -10.87
N SER A 219 -1.63 -17.52 -10.68
CA SER A 219 -1.31 -16.11 -10.88
C SER A 219 -1.20 -15.38 -9.55
N VAL A 220 -0.47 -14.27 -9.56
CA VAL A 220 -0.37 -13.42 -8.37
C VAL A 220 -1.74 -12.94 -7.89
N LEU A 221 -2.67 -12.73 -8.84
CA LEU A 221 -4.04 -12.33 -8.55
C LEU A 221 -4.78 -13.37 -7.70
N ASP A 222 -4.52 -14.68 -7.88
CA ASP A 222 -5.23 -15.76 -7.18
C ASP A 222 -5.09 -15.68 -5.63
N ASN A 223 -4.03 -15.04 -5.14
CA ASN A 223 -3.78 -14.78 -3.72
C ASN A 223 -3.99 -13.30 -3.32
N ALA A 224 -4.64 -12.53 -4.16
CA ALA A 224 -4.90 -11.13 -3.91
C ALA A 224 -6.39 -10.80 -3.94
N VAL A 225 -6.77 -9.77 -3.19
CA VAL A 225 -8.09 -9.14 -3.21
C VAL A 225 -7.91 -7.69 -3.63
N LEU A 226 -8.63 -7.25 -4.65
CA LEU A 226 -8.58 -5.87 -5.11
C LEU A 226 -9.87 -5.15 -4.73
N VAL A 227 -9.76 -3.96 -4.15
CA VAL A 227 -10.92 -3.13 -3.75
C VAL A 227 -10.70 -1.71 -4.25
N PHE A 228 -11.58 -1.22 -5.08
CA PHE A 228 -11.45 0.11 -5.68
C PHE A 228 -12.59 1.06 -5.31
N GLY A 229 -12.21 2.26 -4.86
CA GLY A 229 -13.07 3.43 -4.76
C GLY A 229 -12.40 4.56 -5.54
N GLN A 230 -12.70 4.66 -6.83
CA GLN A 230 -11.93 5.42 -7.80
C GLN A 230 -12.23 6.93 -7.76
N MET A 231 -11.43 7.75 -8.47
CA MET A 231 -11.53 9.20 -8.39
C MET A 231 -12.84 9.79 -8.95
N ASN A 232 -13.55 9.05 -9.79
CA ASN A 232 -14.86 9.44 -10.32
C ASN A 232 -16.02 9.11 -9.37
N GLU A 233 -15.77 8.36 -8.30
CA GLU A 233 -16.79 8.02 -7.31
C GLU A 233 -16.99 9.15 -6.30
N PRO A 234 -18.19 9.23 -5.67
CA PRO A 234 -18.46 10.26 -4.67
C PRO A 234 -17.56 10.11 -3.43
N PRO A 235 -17.41 11.19 -2.66
CA PRO A 235 -16.49 11.21 -1.52
C PRO A 235 -16.84 10.18 -0.45
N GLY A 236 -18.12 9.78 -0.32
CA GLY A 236 -18.52 8.71 0.59
C GLY A 236 -17.86 7.39 0.26
N ALA A 237 -17.86 6.96 -1.01
CA ALA A 237 -17.20 5.74 -1.46
C ALA A 237 -15.69 5.81 -1.25
N ARG A 238 -15.03 6.91 -1.67
CA ARG A 238 -13.59 7.10 -1.50
C ARG A 238 -13.15 7.11 -0.03
N LEU A 239 -14.00 7.56 0.89
CA LEU A 239 -13.75 7.56 2.32
C LEU A 239 -13.88 6.15 2.94
N ARG A 240 -14.66 5.25 2.34
CA ARG A 240 -14.96 3.92 2.91
C ARG A 240 -14.19 2.78 2.29
N VAL A 241 -13.67 2.92 1.08
CA VAL A 241 -12.98 1.85 0.36
C VAL A 241 -11.80 1.25 1.14
N ALA A 242 -11.00 2.07 1.84
CA ALA A 242 -9.90 1.57 2.67
C ALA A 242 -10.42 0.72 3.85
N LEU A 243 -11.57 1.07 4.43
CA LEU A 243 -12.21 0.27 5.48
C LEU A 243 -12.72 -1.07 4.95
N THR A 244 -13.25 -1.08 3.72
CA THR A 244 -13.70 -2.31 3.04
C THR A 244 -12.55 -3.29 2.88
N GLY A 245 -11.44 -2.86 2.26
CA GLY A 245 -10.29 -3.73 2.08
C GLY A 245 -9.64 -4.14 3.39
N LEU A 246 -9.55 -3.23 4.36
CA LEU A 246 -9.04 -3.58 5.70
C LEU A 246 -9.92 -4.64 6.38
N THR A 247 -11.24 -4.56 6.24
CA THR A 247 -12.16 -5.58 6.80
C THR A 247 -11.95 -6.95 6.16
N MET A 248 -11.68 -6.99 4.84
CA MET A 248 -11.33 -8.23 4.15
C MET A 248 -9.97 -8.78 4.63
N ALA A 249 -8.97 -7.91 4.83
CA ALA A 249 -7.67 -8.29 5.36
C ALA A 249 -7.75 -8.83 6.80
N GLU A 250 -8.55 -8.19 7.66
CA GLU A 250 -8.77 -8.61 9.04
C GLU A 250 -9.39 -10.01 9.14
N TYR A 251 -10.24 -10.39 8.21
CA TYR A 251 -10.79 -11.74 8.21
C TYR A 251 -9.71 -12.81 8.06
N PHE A 252 -8.78 -12.61 7.13
CA PHE A 252 -7.65 -13.54 6.94
C PHE A 252 -6.74 -13.58 8.17
N ARG A 253 -6.51 -12.43 8.83
CA ARG A 253 -5.76 -12.36 10.09
C ARG A 253 -6.46 -13.06 11.25
N ASP A 254 -7.74 -12.72 11.49
CA ASP A 254 -8.44 -13.05 12.74
C ASP A 254 -9.09 -14.44 12.69
N VAL A 255 -9.54 -14.90 11.50
CA VAL A 255 -10.27 -16.15 11.31
C VAL A 255 -9.37 -17.23 10.69
N GLU A 256 -8.59 -16.89 9.66
CA GLU A 256 -7.71 -17.85 9.00
C GLU A 256 -6.30 -17.92 9.61
N GLY A 257 -5.96 -16.99 10.50
CA GLY A 257 -4.66 -16.95 11.18
C GLY A 257 -3.49 -16.70 10.23
N LYS A 258 -3.70 -15.87 9.21
CA LYS A 258 -2.72 -15.60 8.17
C LYS A 258 -2.02 -14.26 8.35
N ASP A 259 -0.82 -14.17 7.79
CA ASP A 259 -0.14 -12.91 7.60
C ASP A 259 -0.61 -12.28 6.28
N VAL A 260 -1.12 -11.06 6.37
CA VAL A 260 -1.72 -10.34 5.25
C VAL A 260 -0.93 -9.08 4.95
N LEU A 261 -0.68 -8.82 3.69
CA LEU A 261 -0.09 -7.57 3.23
C LEU A 261 -1.22 -6.67 2.68
N LEU A 262 -1.43 -5.54 3.33
CA LEU A 262 -2.45 -4.55 2.96
C LEU A 262 -1.79 -3.37 2.23
N PHE A 263 -2.19 -3.12 1.01
CA PHE A 263 -1.79 -1.93 0.26
C PHE A 263 -2.91 -0.90 0.24
N VAL A 264 -2.56 0.37 0.49
CA VAL A 264 -3.49 1.50 0.40
C VAL A 264 -2.88 2.55 -0.52
N ASP A 265 -3.43 2.69 -1.71
CA ASP A 265 -3.01 3.68 -2.69
C ASP A 265 -4.20 4.55 -3.08
N ASN A 266 -4.31 5.74 -2.59
CA ASN A 266 -3.40 6.57 -1.81
C ASN A 266 -4.08 7.01 -0.50
N VAL A 267 -3.40 6.92 0.64
CA VAL A 267 -3.97 7.28 1.95
C VAL A 267 -4.34 8.78 2.04
N PHE A 268 -3.65 9.65 1.30
CA PHE A 268 -4.01 11.05 1.23
C PHE A 268 -5.42 11.26 0.65
N ARG A 269 -5.85 10.43 -0.31
CA ARG A 269 -7.19 10.51 -0.89
C ARG A 269 -8.29 10.14 0.11
N PHE A 270 -7.99 9.27 1.07
CA PHE A 270 -8.87 9.01 2.21
C PHE A 270 -9.10 10.28 3.03
N VAL A 271 -8.04 11.02 3.36
CA VAL A 271 -8.13 12.30 4.09
C VAL A 271 -8.90 13.35 3.27
N GLN A 272 -8.61 13.46 1.98
CA GLN A 272 -9.28 14.37 1.07
C GLN A 272 -10.78 14.09 0.99
N ALA A 273 -11.19 12.84 0.83
CA ALA A 273 -12.59 12.45 0.83
C ALA A 273 -13.28 12.79 2.16
N GLY A 274 -12.57 12.61 3.28
CA GLY A 274 -13.04 13.01 4.61
C GLY A 274 -13.28 14.51 4.71
N SER A 275 -12.42 15.37 4.14
CA SER A 275 -12.61 16.81 4.12
C SER A 275 -13.80 17.22 3.25
N GLU A 276 -13.99 16.60 2.09
CA GLU A 276 -15.14 16.82 1.22
C GLU A 276 -16.46 16.46 1.93
N VAL A 277 -16.52 15.28 2.57
CA VAL A 277 -17.70 14.84 3.35
C VAL A 277 -17.96 15.81 4.50
N SER A 278 -16.93 16.20 5.24
CA SER A 278 -17.06 17.13 6.37
C SER A 278 -17.62 18.49 5.95
N ALA A 279 -17.15 19.03 4.83
CA ALA A 279 -17.66 20.29 4.27
C ALA A 279 -19.14 20.17 3.85
N LEU A 280 -19.51 19.05 3.20
CA LEU A 280 -20.89 18.78 2.79
C LEU A 280 -21.84 18.58 3.98
N LEU A 281 -21.32 18.07 5.10
CA LEU A 281 -22.07 17.96 6.37
C LEU A 281 -22.18 19.29 7.13
N GLY A 282 -21.57 20.37 6.62
CA GLY A 282 -21.61 21.70 7.23
C GLY A 282 -20.74 21.85 8.48
N ARG A 283 -19.72 21.02 8.64
CA ARG A 283 -18.75 21.13 9.74
C ARG A 283 -17.75 22.25 9.45
N LEU A 284 -17.39 23.01 10.49
CA LEU A 284 -16.35 24.04 10.37
C LEU A 284 -14.99 23.37 10.08
N PRO A 285 -14.25 23.84 9.06
CA PRO A 285 -12.95 23.29 8.75
C PRO A 285 -11.90 23.66 9.82
N SER A 286 -10.91 22.81 10.00
CA SER A 286 -9.70 23.09 10.76
C SER A 286 -8.61 23.72 9.90
N ALA A 287 -7.34 23.65 10.31
CA ALA A 287 -6.21 24.20 9.58
C ALA A 287 -6.16 23.67 8.13
N VAL A 288 -5.83 24.56 7.19
CA VAL A 288 -5.68 24.27 5.75
C VAL A 288 -6.95 23.72 5.09
N GLY A 289 -8.11 23.82 5.74
CA GLY A 289 -9.39 23.36 5.20
C GLY A 289 -9.71 21.88 5.48
N TYR A 290 -8.89 21.17 6.24
CA TYR A 290 -9.16 19.80 6.63
C TYR A 290 -10.29 19.67 7.66
N GLN A 291 -10.89 18.49 7.76
CA GLN A 291 -11.90 18.17 8.76
C GLN A 291 -11.33 18.19 10.18
N PRO A 292 -12.10 18.65 11.18
CA PRO A 292 -11.65 18.65 12.59
C PRO A 292 -11.46 17.24 13.15
N THR A 293 -12.08 16.23 12.53
CA THR A 293 -12.02 14.81 12.90
C THR A 293 -10.91 14.02 12.19
N MET A 294 -10.04 14.69 11.41
CA MET A 294 -9.01 14.03 10.59
C MET A 294 -8.13 13.07 11.38
N ALA A 295 -7.59 13.53 12.50
CA ALA A 295 -6.68 12.70 13.31
C ALA A 295 -7.38 11.46 13.90
N SER A 296 -8.63 11.62 14.36
CA SER A 296 -9.39 10.48 14.90
C SER A 296 -9.86 9.52 13.81
N GLU A 297 -10.22 9.99 12.63
CA GLU A 297 -10.57 9.15 11.48
C GLU A 297 -9.36 8.36 10.99
N MET A 298 -8.19 9.01 10.89
CA MET A 298 -6.94 8.36 10.54
C MET A 298 -6.55 7.34 11.63
N GLY A 299 -6.63 7.72 12.90
CA GLY A 299 -6.34 6.82 14.02
C GLY A 299 -7.24 5.59 14.01
N ALA A 300 -8.54 5.75 13.78
CA ALA A 300 -9.48 4.64 13.71
C ALA A 300 -9.15 3.64 12.58
N LEU A 301 -8.65 4.12 11.45
CA LEU A 301 -8.14 3.25 10.36
C LEU A 301 -6.82 2.57 10.75
N GLN A 302 -5.86 3.36 11.24
CA GLN A 302 -4.50 2.90 11.48
C GLN A 302 -4.37 1.91 12.64
N GLU A 303 -5.13 2.08 13.71
CA GLU A 303 -5.08 1.20 14.90
C GLU A 303 -5.64 -0.21 14.64
N ARG A 304 -6.43 -0.40 13.60
CA ARG A 304 -6.87 -1.73 13.15
C ARG A 304 -5.77 -2.51 12.45
N ILE A 305 -4.77 -1.80 11.90
CA ILE A 305 -3.61 -2.38 11.19
C ILE A 305 -2.56 -2.75 12.22
N THR A 306 -2.50 -4.01 12.60
CA THR A 306 -1.60 -4.50 13.66
C THR A 306 -1.43 -6.02 13.60
N SER A 307 -0.44 -6.53 14.31
CA SER A 307 -0.30 -7.96 14.63
C SER A 307 -1.20 -8.33 15.80
N THR A 308 -1.80 -9.51 15.69
CA THR A 308 -2.53 -10.17 16.78
C THR A 308 -1.91 -11.53 17.05
N LYS A 309 -2.29 -12.17 18.15
CA LYS A 309 -1.87 -13.54 18.49
C LYS A 309 -2.26 -14.60 17.44
N LYS A 310 -3.13 -14.25 16.49
CA LYS A 310 -3.62 -15.15 15.43
C LYS A 310 -2.90 -14.98 14.11
N GLY A 311 -2.53 -13.75 13.77
CA GLY A 311 -1.91 -13.38 12.50
C GLY A 311 -1.61 -11.89 12.45
N SER A 312 -1.13 -11.40 11.32
CA SER A 312 -0.75 -10.00 11.17
C SER A 312 -1.37 -9.35 9.94
N VAL A 313 -1.61 -8.04 10.04
CA VAL A 313 -1.83 -7.17 8.87
C VAL A 313 -0.68 -6.18 8.81
N THR A 314 0.21 -6.36 7.86
CA THR A 314 1.29 -5.41 7.55
C THR A 314 0.80 -4.50 6.44
N SER A 315 0.90 -3.18 6.60
CA SER A 315 0.43 -2.26 5.56
C SER A 315 1.55 -1.50 4.87
N MET A 316 1.41 -1.38 3.55
CA MET A 316 2.16 -0.41 2.76
C MET A 316 1.19 0.64 2.24
N GLN A 317 1.43 1.89 2.58
CA GLN A 317 0.55 3.01 2.31
C GLN A 317 1.27 4.01 1.42
N ALA A 318 0.78 4.19 0.19
CA ALA A 318 1.26 5.26 -0.65
C ALA A 318 0.76 6.60 -0.09
N VAL A 319 1.69 7.51 0.14
CA VAL A 319 1.39 8.84 0.69
C VAL A 319 1.76 9.90 -0.35
N TYR A 320 0.78 10.69 -0.73
CA TYR A 320 1.00 11.89 -1.52
C TYR A 320 1.24 13.07 -0.58
N VAL A 321 2.27 13.86 -0.89
CA VAL A 321 2.60 15.06 -0.13
C VAL A 321 2.21 16.27 -0.99
N PRO A 322 1.16 17.01 -0.62
CA PRO A 322 0.71 18.19 -1.37
C PRO A 322 1.82 19.24 -1.49
N ALA A 323 2.09 19.70 -2.71
CA ALA A 323 3.12 20.70 -3.00
C ALA A 323 4.52 20.38 -2.43
N ASP A 324 4.82 19.11 -2.21
CA ASP A 324 6.04 18.61 -1.54
C ASP A 324 6.26 19.18 -0.11
N ASP A 325 5.18 19.66 0.51
CA ASP A 325 5.19 20.19 1.88
C ASP A 325 4.88 19.10 2.92
N ILE A 326 5.94 18.55 3.51
CA ILE A 326 5.83 17.52 4.57
C ILE A 326 5.23 18.05 5.87
N THR A 327 5.08 19.38 6.02
CA THR A 327 4.47 20.00 7.20
C THR A 327 2.95 20.16 7.08
N ASP A 328 2.38 19.82 5.93
CA ASP A 328 0.93 19.77 5.75
C ASP A 328 0.28 18.81 6.78
N PRO A 329 -0.87 19.20 7.39
CA PRO A 329 -1.51 18.38 8.43
C PRO A 329 -1.81 16.93 8.06
N ALA A 330 -2.12 16.63 6.79
CA ALA A 330 -2.47 15.27 6.37
C ALA A 330 -1.26 14.32 6.33
N PRO A 331 -0.12 14.66 5.69
CA PRO A 331 1.12 13.92 5.85
C PRO A 331 1.55 13.78 7.32
N VAL A 332 1.54 14.87 8.10
CA VAL A 332 1.93 14.84 9.52
C VAL A 332 1.10 13.85 10.32
N ALA A 333 -0.24 13.85 10.14
CA ALA A 333 -1.11 12.89 10.79
C ALA A 333 -0.82 11.44 10.37
N THR A 334 -0.45 11.22 9.11
CA THR A 334 -0.08 9.90 8.59
C THR A 334 1.27 9.44 9.15
N PHE A 335 2.28 10.31 9.13
CA PHE A 335 3.63 10.01 9.64
C PHE A 335 3.64 9.54 11.09
N ALA A 336 2.76 10.10 11.92
CA ALA A 336 2.67 9.74 13.34
C ALA A 336 2.41 8.24 13.58
N HIS A 337 1.77 7.56 12.62
CA HIS A 337 1.42 6.14 12.69
C HIS A 337 2.44 5.21 12.04
N LEU A 338 3.37 5.73 11.23
CA LEU A 338 4.28 4.90 10.45
C LEU A 338 5.44 4.33 11.29
N ASP A 339 5.81 3.10 10.99
CA ASP A 339 6.96 2.40 11.57
C ASP A 339 8.18 2.46 10.65
N SER A 340 7.94 2.47 9.34
CA SER A 340 8.98 2.60 8.32
C SER A 340 8.54 3.56 7.22
N THR A 341 9.52 4.24 6.62
CA THR A 341 9.28 5.18 5.53
C THR A 341 10.24 4.87 4.38
N ILE A 342 9.69 4.61 3.21
CA ILE A 342 10.43 4.44 1.96
C ILE A 342 10.22 5.67 1.10
N ILE A 343 11.31 6.29 0.70
CA ILE A 343 11.30 7.44 -0.21
C ILE A 343 11.87 7.00 -1.54
N LEU A 344 11.04 7.07 -2.59
CA LEU A 344 11.46 6.86 -3.97
C LEU A 344 11.85 8.19 -4.59
N GLU A 345 13.09 8.27 -5.06
CA GLU A 345 13.67 9.52 -5.56
C GLU A 345 13.85 9.48 -7.08
N ARG A 346 13.41 10.54 -7.76
CA ARG A 346 13.53 10.62 -9.23
C ARG A 346 14.98 10.65 -9.69
N GLN A 347 15.87 11.32 -8.97
CA GLN A 347 17.28 11.37 -9.32
C GLN A 347 17.94 9.99 -9.34
N ILE A 348 17.51 9.08 -8.46
CA ILE A 348 17.98 7.69 -8.42
C ILE A 348 17.43 6.90 -9.62
N ALA A 349 16.15 7.11 -9.95
CA ALA A 349 15.54 6.51 -11.13
C ALA A 349 16.22 6.96 -12.44
N GLU A 350 16.59 8.23 -12.55
CA GLU A 350 17.32 8.80 -13.70
C GLU A 350 18.72 8.21 -13.87
N LEU A 351 19.34 7.72 -12.77
CA LEU A 351 20.59 6.95 -12.82
C LEU A 351 20.38 5.48 -13.25
N GLY A 352 19.15 5.07 -13.50
CA GLY A 352 18.81 3.69 -13.84
C GLY A 352 18.84 2.72 -12.65
N ILE A 353 18.91 3.21 -11.42
CA ILE A 353 18.96 2.39 -10.20
C ILE A 353 17.54 2.07 -9.76
N TYR A 354 17.14 0.81 -9.82
CA TYR A 354 15.83 0.31 -9.42
C TYR A 354 15.95 -0.85 -8.42
N PRO A 355 15.09 -0.87 -7.35
CA PRO A 355 14.11 0.17 -7.00
C PRO A 355 14.79 1.51 -6.66
N ALA A 356 14.13 2.61 -7.02
CA ALA A 356 14.69 3.95 -6.85
C ALA A 356 14.57 4.47 -5.41
N VAL A 357 14.84 3.62 -4.43
CA VAL A 357 14.78 3.93 -3.00
C VAL A 357 15.96 4.80 -2.60
N ASP A 358 15.68 5.94 -1.96
CA ASP A 358 16.73 6.79 -1.39
C ASP A 358 17.24 6.15 -0.09
N PRO A 359 18.51 5.69 -0.06
CA PRO A 359 19.08 4.99 1.09
C PRO A 359 19.36 5.88 2.30
N LEU A 360 19.39 7.20 2.10
CA LEU A 360 19.70 8.18 3.15
C LEU A 360 18.44 8.79 3.76
N LYS A 361 17.38 8.95 2.96
CA LYS A 361 16.10 9.53 3.40
C LYS A 361 15.11 8.47 3.92
N SER A 362 15.25 7.21 3.48
CA SER A 362 14.40 6.11 3.94
C SER A 362 14.79 5.66 5.34
N THR A 363 13.80 5.40 6.20
CA THR A 363 14.03 5.09 7.61
C THR A 363 13.14 3.97 8.10
N SER A 364 13.57 3.26 9.17
CA SER A 364 12.76 2.26 9.85
C SER A 364 13.07 2.26 11.35
N LYS A 365 12.02 2.16 12.18
CA LYS A 365 12.15 1.91 13.61
C LYS A 365 12.72 0.52 13.92
N MET A 366 12.60 -0.42 12.98
CA MET A 366 13.13 -1.78 13.10
C MET A 366 14.64 -1.85 12.95
N LEU A 367 15.29 -0.83 12.36
CA LEU A 367 16.74 -0.78 12.21
C LEU A 367 17.41 -0.39 13.55
N SER A 368 17.38 -1.33 14.47
CA SER A 368 18.04 -1.22 15.79
C SER A 368 18.77 -2.51 16.15
N PRO A 369 19.87 -2.44 16.91
CA PRO A 369 20.65 -3.63 17.29
C PRO A 369 19.83 -4.71 17.99
N SER A 370 18.81 -4.30 18.76
CA SER A 370 17.95 -5.21 19.51
C SER A 370 16.99 -6.03 18.62
N VAL A 371 16.71 -5.57 17.40
CA VAL A 371 15.77 -6.21 16.48
C VAL A 371 16.51 -6.95 15.37
N VAL A 372 17.36 -6.24 14.63
CA VAL A 372 18.06 -6.82 13.46
C VAL A 372 19.39 -7.47 13.81
N GLY A 373 19.91 -7.25 15.01
CA GLY A 373 21.22 -7.70 15.45
C GLY A 373 22.31 -6.65 15.16
N GLU A 374 23.42 -6.74 15.93
CA GLU A 374 24.51 -5.74 15.84
C GLU A 374 25.21 -5.73 14.48
N GLU A 375 25.42 -6.90 13.87
CA GLU A 375 26.10 -6.99 12.59
C GLU A 375 25.31 -6.28 11.49
N HIS A 376 24.03 -6.58 11.34
CA HIS A 376 23.17 -5.93 10.36
C HIS A 376 23.11 -4.41 10.58
N TYR A 377 22.90 -3.99 11.83
CA TYR A 377 22.84 -2.57 12.18
C TYR A 377 24.14 -1.84 11.81
N ASN A 378 25.31 -2.41 12.14
CA ASN A 378 26.60 -1.79 11.85
C ASN A 378 26.85 -1.71 10.33
N VAL A 379 26.55 -2.76 9.57
CA VAL A 379 26.68 -2.77 8.11
C VAL A 379 25.76 -1.71 7.49
N ALA A 380 24.50 -1.63 7.90
CA ALA A 380 23.57 -0.63 7.39
C ALA A 380 24.03 0.80 7.66
N ARG A 381 24.53 1.06 8.87
CA ARG A 381 25.06 2.38 9.24
C ARG A 381 26.33 2.76 8.47
N GLU A 382 27.20 1.78 8.22
CA GLU A 382 28.43 2.04 7.45
C GLU A 382 28.12 2.28 5.97
N VAL A 383 27.13 1.56 5.40
CA VAL A 383 26.62 1.84 4.04
C VAL A 383 26.08 3.27 3.97
N GLN A 384 25.25 3.68 4.93
CA GLN A 384 24.70 5.05 4.95
C GLN A 384 25.82 6.09 5.08
N ARG A 385 26.81 5.86 5.96
CA ARG A 385 27.96 6.77 6.14
C ARG A 385 28.77 6.92 4.85
N THR A 386 29.05 5.81 4.17
CA THR A 386 29.79 5.80 2.90
C THR A 386 29.05 6.56 1.81
N LEU A 387 27.74 6.34 1.68
CA LEU A 387 26.90 7.05 0.72
C LEU A 387 26.77 8.54 1.06
N GLN A 388 26.64 8.89 2.33
CA GLN A 388 26.61 10.29 2.77
C GLN A 388 27.91 11.00 2.44
N ARG A 389 29.06 10.39 2.75
CA ARG A 389 30.38 10.97 2.43
C ARG A 389 30.51 11.18 0.92
N TYR A 390 30.06 10.22 0.11
CA TYR A 390 30.06 10.37 -1.35
C TYR A 390 29.16 11.54 -1.80
N GLN A 391 27.98 11.72 -1.19
CA GLN A 391 27.12 12.84 -1.51
C GLN A 391 27.79 14.18 -1.18
N ASP A 392 28.46 14.29 -0.04
CA ASP A 392 29.20 15.49 0.39
C ASP A 392 30.36 15.81 -0.57
N LEU A 393 31.00 14.79 -1.15
CA LEU A 393 32.11 14.96 -2.10
C LEU A 393 31.66 15.27 -3.55
N ARG A 394 30.36 15.06 -3.90
CA ARG A 394 29.85 15.23 -5.27
C ARG A 394 30.11 16.62 -5.84
N ASP A 395 29.89 17.65 -5.05
CA ASP A 395 30.09 19.03 -5.50
C ASP A 395 31.58 19.32 -5.74
N ILE A 396 32.43 18.80 -4.90
CA ILE A 396 33.90 18.88 -5.04
C ILE A 396 34.33 18.16 -6.32
N ILE A 397 33.85 16.94 -6.54
CA ILE A 397 34.15 16.14 -7.74
C ILE A 397 33.69 16.85 -9.01
N ALA A 398 32.51 17.49 -8.97
CA ALA A 398 31.96 18.21 -10.11
C ALA A 398 32.75 19.45 -10.51
N ILE A 399 33.39 20.10 -9.54
CA ILE A 399 34.15 21.35 -9.78
C ILE A 399 35.62 21.06 -10.05
N LEU A 400 36.25 20.21 -9.24
CA LEU A 400 37.71 20.00 -9.25
C LEU A 400 38.14 18.70 -9.91
N GLY A 401 37.22 17.74 -10.08
CA GLY A 401 37.52 16.41 -10.56
C GLY A 401 37.91 15.43 -9.42
N ILE A 402 37.84 14.13 -9.71
CA ILE A 402 38.12 13.07 -8.76
C ILE A 402 39.63 13.00 -8.36
N GLU A 403 40.50 13.46 -9.24
CA GLU A 403 41.94 13.40 -9.03
C GLU A 403 42.44 14.29 -7.88
N GLU A 404 41.71 15.35 -7.56
CA GLU A 404 42.02 16.27 -6.46
C GLU A 404 41.61 15.75 -5.07
N LEU A 405 40.91 14.61 -5.03
CA LEU A 405 40.56 13.99 -3.74
C LEU A 405 41.75 13.29 -3.11
N SER A 406 41.71 13.20 -1.77
CA SER A 406 42.65 12.33 -1.04
C SER A 406 42.50 10.86 -1.44
N GLU A 407 43.54 10.04 -1.30
CA GLU A 407 43.45 8.61 -1.61
C GLU A 407 42.36 7.89 -0.78
N GLU A 408 42.13 8.33 0.45
CA GLU A 408 41.04 7.83 1.30
C GLU A 408 39.66 8.16 0.71
N ASP A 409 39.47 9.42 0.29
CA ASP A 409 38.18 9.84 -0.33
C ASP A 409 37.98 9.18 -1.70
N LYS A 410 39.03 8.96 -2.50
CA LYS A 410 38.93 8.19 -3.76
C LYS A 410 38.44 6.78 -3.51
N LEU A 411 38.93 6.12 -2.47
CA LEU A 411 38.51 4.77 -2.09
C LEU A 411 37.04 4.77 -1.63
N VAL A 412 36.65 5.76 -0.80
CA VAL A 412 35.24 5.93 -0.37
C VAL A 412 34.31 6.13 -1.57
N VAL A 413 34.68 6.97 -2.54
CA VAL A 413 33.92 7.22 -3.76
C VAL A 413 33.79 5.94 -4.59
N ALA A 414 34.85 5.18 -4.78
CA ALA A 414 34.84 3.94 -5.53
C ALA A 414 33.91 2.89 -4.89
N ARG A 415 33.98 2.72 -3.57
CA ARG A 415 33.09 1.81 -2.83
C ARG A 415 31.63 2.30 -2.82
N ALA A 416 31.40 3.60 -2.63
CA ALA A 416 30.07 4.18 -2.69
C ALA A 416 29.37 3.94 -4.04
N ARG A 417 30.08 4.07 -5.16
CA ARG A 417 29.55 3.79 -6.50
C ARG A 417 29.18 2.31 -6.67
N ARG A 418 30.02 1.40 -6.16
CA ARG A 418 29.71 -0.04 -6.15
C ARG A 418 28.47 -0.32 -5.30
N ILE A 419 28.39 0.25 -4.09
CA ILE A 419 27.23 0.13 -3.20
C ILE A 419 25.98 0.65 -3.88
N GLN A 420 25.99 1.84 -4.51
CA GLN A 420 24.84 2.37 -5.24
C GLN A 420 24.35 1.41 -6.32
N LYS A 421 25.26 0.86 -7.13
CA LYS A 421 24.90 -0.10 -8.17
C LYS A 421 24.42 -1.42 -7.58
N PHE A 422 24.99 -1.88 -6.48
CA PHE A 422 24.60 -3.11 -5.81
C PHE A 422 23.26 -3.01 -5.08
N LEU A 423 22.82 -1.81 -4.70
CA LEU A 423 21.46 -1.57 -4.19
C LEU A 423 20.38 -1.82 -5.27
N SER A 424 20.75 -1.76 -6.56
CA SER A 424 19.82 -2.12 -7.64
C SER A 424 19.56 -3.63 -7.66
N GLN A 425 18.34 -4.01 -8.02
CA GLN A 425 17.91 -5.41 -8.06
C GLN A 425 16.84 -5.60 -9.14
N PRO A 426 16.95 -6.64 -10.00
CA PRO A 426 15.91 -6.93 -10.95
C PRO A 426 14.69 -7.56 -10.25
N PHE A 427 13.51 -7.06 -10.57
CA PHE A 427 12.24 -7.56 -10.07
C PHE A 427 11.62 -8.59 -11.02
N PHE A 428 10.92 -9.57 -10.46
CA PHE A 428 10.22 -10.58 -11.24
C PHE A 428 9.12 -9.97 -12.10
N VAL A 429 8.35 -9.03 -11.55
CA VAL A 429 7.28 -8.34 -12.29
C VAL A 429 7.81 -7.45 -13.42
N ALA A 430 9.09 -7.12 -13.41
CA ALA A 430 9.73 -6.30 -14.44
C ALA A 430 10.51 -7.11 -15.48
N GLU A 431 10.54 -8.45 -15.42
CA GLU A 431 11.31 -9.31 -16.34
C GLU A 431 10.97 -9.05 -17.79
N VAL A 432 9.69 -8.90 -18.11
CA VAL A 432 9.20 -8.66 -19.47
C VAL A 432 9.75 -7.35 -20.08
N PHE A 433 9.96 -6.34 -19.22
CA PHE A 433 10.43 -5.03 -19.65
C PHE A 433 11.95 -4.90 -19.65
N THR A 434 12.61 -5.56 -18.70
CA THR A 434 14.07 -5.43 -18.49
C THR A 434 14.87 -6.52 -19.16
N GLY A 435 14.26 -7.65 -19.48
CA GLY A 435 14.95 -8.86 -19.97
C GLY A 435 15.86 -9.52 -18.92
N ALA A 436 15.91 -9.00 -17.68
CA ALA A 436 16.68 -9.55 -16.59
C ALA A 436 15.77 -10.40 -15.69
N LYS A 437 16.23 -11.59 -15.32
CA LYS A 437 15.49 -12.47 -14.38
C LYS A 437 15.41 -11.82 -13.01
N GLY A 438 14.23 -11.80 -12.42
CA GLY A 438 13.99 -11.33 -11.07
C GLY A 438 14.79 -12.10 -10.03
N LYS A 439 15.07 -11.45 -8.91
CA LYS A 439 15.88 -12.00 -7.83
C LYS A 439 15.20 -11.75 -6.49
N PHE A 440 15.10 -12.79 -5.69
CA PHE A 440 14.84 -12.71 -4.25
C PHE A 440 16.15 -12.90 -3.52
N VAL A 441 16.56 -11.97 -2.67
CA VAL A 441 17.82 -12.04 -1.93
C VAL A 441 17.51 -12.11 -0.44
N LYS A 442 17.95 -13.17 0.23
CA LYS A 442 17.75 -13.32 1.67
C LYS A 442 18.47 -12.20 2.43
N ARG A 443 17.88 -11.77 3.54
CA ARG A 443 18.43 -10.71 4.39
C ARG A 443 19.86 -11.02 4.83
N GLU A 444 20.15 -12.28 5.20
CA GLU A 444 21.50 -12.70 5.61
C GLU A 444 22.51 -12.54 4.49
N ASP A 445 22.17 -12.93 3.27
CA ASP A 445 23.03 -12.77 2.08
C ASP A 445 23.20 -11.30 1.71
N THR A 446 22.16 -10.48 1.92
CA THR A 446 22.23 -9.04 1.73
C THR A 446 23.25 -8.41 2.69
N VAL A 447 23.12 -8.66 3.99
CA VAL A 447 24.04 -8.11 5.02
C VAL A 447 25.46 -8.56 4.76
N ARG A 448 25.69 -9.84 4.50
CA ARG A 448 27.01 -10.40 4.18
C ARG A 448 27.60 -9.73 2.95
N SER A 449 26.87 -9.61 1.88
CA SER A 449 27.34 -9.03 0.62
C SER A 449 27.78 -7.58 0.78
N PHE A 450 26.97 -6.75 1.46
CA PHE A 450 27.35 -5.36 1.72
C PHE A 450 28.55 -5.24 2.67
N LYS A 451 28.66 -6.11 3.66
CA LYS A 451 29.86 -6.18 4.54
C LYS A 451 31.11 -6.45 3.74
N GLU A 452 31.09 -7.40 2.82
CA GLU A 452 32.25 -7.73 1.97
C GLU A 452 32.68 -6.56 1.06
N ILE A 453 31.71 -5.80 0.53
CA ILE A 453 31.99 -4.58 -0.25
C ILE A 453 32.64 -3.51 0.63
N LEU A 454 32.12 -3.29 1.84
CA LEU A 454 32.67 -2.31 2.79
C LEU A 454 34.06 -2.67 3.24
N GLU A 455 34.36 -3.96 3.47
CA GLU A 455 35.66 -4.48 3.83
C GLU A 455 36.69 -4.42 2.68
N GLY A 456 36.20 -4.13 1.46
CA GLY A 456 37.06 -3.99 0.27
C GLY A 456 37.49 -5.30 -0.38
N LYS A 457 36.80 -6.42 -0.07
CA LYS A 457 37.13 -7.73 -0.68
C LYS A 457 36.91 -7.76 -2.20
N HIS A 458 36.18 -6.79 -2.72
CA HIS A 458 35.78 -6.72 -4.12
C HIS A 458 36.18 -5.37 -4.77
N ASP A 459 37.20 -4.71 -4.24
CA ASP A 459 37.68 -3.42 -4.77
C ASP A 459 38.34 -3.54 -6.15
N ASP A 460 38.75 -4.73 -6.54
CA ASP A 460 39.33 -5.07 -7.84
C ASP A 460 38.28 -5.27 -8.94
N LEU A 461 37.01 -5.51 -8.57
CA LEU A 461 35.94 -5.75 -9.54
C LEU A 461 35.44 -4.45 -10.19
N PRO A 462 35.10 -4.46 -11.48
CA PRO A 462 34.53 -3.29 -12.15
C PRO A 462 33.16 -2.92 -11.59
N GLU A 463 32.84 -1.63 -11.50
CA GLU A 463 31.56 -1.12 -10.99
C GLU A 463 30.32 -1.71 -11.71
N SER A 464 30.46 -2.01 -13.02
CA SER A 464 29.37 -2.58 -13.83
C SER A 464 28.92 -3.97 -13.38
N ALA A 465 29.80 -4.74 -12.73
CA ALA A 465 29.51 -6.07 -12.24
C ALA A 465 28.46 -6.06 -11.10
N PHE A 466 28.33 -4.95 -10.37
CA PHE A 466 27.42 -4.80 -9.25
C PHE A 466 26.00 -4.34 -9.65
N TYR A 467 25.79 -4.02 -10.93
CA TYR A 467 24.53 -3.47 -11.39
C TYR A 467 23.47 -4.56 -11.63
N MET A 468 22.27 -4.39 -11.11
CA MET A 468 21.10 -5.29 -11.31
C MET A 468 21.48 -6.77 -11.07
N CYS A 469 22.07 -7.07 -9.94
CA CYS A 469 22.41 -8.42 -9.51
C CYS A 469 21.71 -8.81 -8.20
N GLY A 470 21.70 -10.09 -7.89
CA GLY A 470 21.21 -10.63 -6.63
C GLY A 470 22.27 -10.52 -5.53
N SER A 471 22.93 -11.63 -5.19
CA SER A 471 24.00 -11.67 -4.20
C SER A 471 25.36 -11.29 -4.78
N ILE A 472 26.36 -11.14 -3.91
CA ILE A 472 27.73 -10.75 -4.29
C ILE A 472 28.40 -11.79 -5.21
N GLU A 473 28.07 -13.07 -5.06
CA GLU A 473 28.59 -14.15 -5.89
C GLU A 473 28.25 -13.95 -7.38
N GLU A 474 27.07 -13.37 -7.66
CA GLU A 474 26.70 -13.04 -9.03
C GLU A 474 27.57 -11.93 -9.62
N SER A 475 27.92 -10.93 -8.81
CA SER A 475 28.83 -9.86 -9.24
C SER A 475 30.22 -10.41 -9.56
N VAL A 476 30.74 -11.31 -8.73
CA VAL A 476 32.02 -11.99 -8.96
C VAL A 476 31.97 -12.82 -10.25
N ALA A 477 30.90 -13.60 -10.45
CA ALA A 477 30.74 -14.41 -11.64
C ALA A 477 30.62 -13.58 -12.93
N ARG A 478 29.97 -12.40 -12.86
CA ARG A 478 29.89 -11.47 -13.99
C ARG A 478 31.22 -10.87 -14.37
N ALA A 479 32.00 -10.46 -13.35
CA ALA A 479 33.34 -9.92 -13.60
C ALA A 479 34.25 -10.96 -14.25
N ALA A 480 34.28 -12.19 -13.77
CA ALA A 480 35.08 -13.28 -14.36
C ALA A 480 34.65 -13.60 -15.82
N LYS A 481 33.36 -13.50 -16.16
CA LYS A 481 32.89 -13.69 -17.55
C LYS A 481 33.31 -12.53 -18.45
N SER A 482 33.31 -11.31 -17.96
CA SER A 482 33.73 -10.13 -18.73
C SER A 482 35.22 -10.17 -19.05
N GLU A 483 36.08 -10.61 -18.12
CA GLU A 483 37.49 -10.81 -18.32
C GLU A 483 37.82 -11.93 -19.32
N ALA A 484 37.02 -13.01 -19.32
CA ALA A 484 37.18 -14.11 -20.27
C ALA A 484 36.75 -13.77 -21.71
N THR A 485 36.02 -12.66 -21.91
CA THR A 485 35.49 -12.22 -23.21
C THR A 485 36.25 -11.01 -23.76
N SER A 486 37.11 -10.36 -22.96
CA SER A 486 38.04 -9.27 -23.34
C SER A 486 39.39 -9.84 -23.74
#